data_c22d8ecc30f132876b807f486a0cce92
#
_entry.id   c22d8ecc30f132876b807f486a0cce92
#
_cell.length_a   1.000
_cell.length_b   1.000
_cell.length_c   1.000
_cell.angle_alpha   90.00
_cell.angle_beta   90.00
_cell.angle_gamma   90.00
#
_symmetry.space_group_name_H-M   'P 1'
#
loop_
_entity.id
_entity.type
_entity.pdbx_description
1 polymer ?
#
loop_
_entity_poly.entity_id
_entity_poly.type
_entity_poly.pdbx_seq_one_letter_code
_entity_poly.pdbx_strand_id
1 'polypeptide(L)'
;LDKIVDVNPEVVSHNMETVRRLTREVRIQAKYDRSLNVLKYLKDNGIKRTKSGIMLGLGEKEDEVFETLKDLAKNNVDIVTLGQYLQPSKKHLPVKEFITPDQFKKYELFAKDLGFRHVESGPLVRSSYKAKKHIS
;
A
#
# COMPACT_ATOMS: atom_id res chain seq x y z
N LEU A 1 -15.31 8.73 -6.22
CA LEU A 1 -15.54 7.44 -5.56
C LEU A 1 -16.86 6.80 -6.01
N ASP A 2 -17.93 7.59 -6.02
CA ASP A 2 -19.24 7.06 -6.45
C ASP A 2 -19.18 6.51 -7.87
N LYS A 3 -18.44 7.19 -8.73
CA LYS A 3 -18.28 6.76 -10.11
C LYS A 3 -17.57 5.41 -10.21
N ILE A 4 -16.58 5.17 -9.35
CA ILE A 4 -15.88 3.89 -9.29
C ILE A 4 -16.80 2.81 -8.75
N VAL A 5 -17.58 3.12 -7.74
CA VAL A 5 -18.54 2.16 -7.15
C VAL A 5 -19.61 1.79 -8.15
N ASP A 6 -20.12 2.78 -8.92
CA ASP A 6 -21.15 2.52 -9.94
C ASP A 6 -20.67 1.58 -11.02
N VAL A 7 -19.41 1.70 -11.44
CA VAL A 7 -18.78 0.79 -12.39
C VAL A 7 -18.53 -0.58 -11.75
N ASN A 8 -18.38 -0.59 -10.43
CA ASN A 8 -18.18 -1.79 -9.62
C ASN A 8 -17.07 -2.71 -10.14
N PRO A 9 -15.84 -2.21 -10.31
CA PRO A 9 -14.74 -3.06 -10.73
C PRO A 9 -14.42 -4.10 -9.65
N GLU A 10 -13.90 -5.23 -10.07
CA GLU A 10 -13.59 -6.32 -9.14
C GLU A 10 -12.46 -5.95 -8.17
N VAL A 11 -11.45 -5.24 -8.66
CA VAL A 11 -10.30 -4.81 -7.85
C VAL A 11 -10.11 -3.32 -8.01
N VAL A 12 -10.05 -2.60 -6.88
CA VAL A 12 -9.74 -1.17 -6.87
C VAL A 12 -8.50 -0.96 -6.02
N SER A 13 -7.58 -0.17 -6.55
CA SER A 13 -6.30 0.13 -5.91
C SER A 13 -6.29 1.56 -5.35
N HIS A 14 -5.85 1.70 -4.12
CA HIS A 14 -5.59 3.00 -3.51
C HIS A 14 -4.37 2.86 -2.61
N ASN A 15 -3.26 3.42 -3.04
CA ASN A 15 -1.97 3.20 -2.38
C ASN A 15 -1.80 4.10 -1.16
N MET A 16 -1.34 3.51 -0.07
CA MET A 16 -0.91 4.25 1.11
C MET A 16 0.39 4.99 0.86
N GLU A 17 1.24 4.39 0.07
CA GLU A 17 2.57 4.84 -0.34
C GLU A 17 3.60 4.78 0.78
N THR A 18 3.30 5.22 1.98
CA THR A 18 4.22 5.15 3.10
C THR A 18 3.45 5.05 4.43
N VAL A 19 4.18 5.02 5.54
CA VAL A 19 3.60 4.94 6.88
C VAL A 19 3.09 6.31 7.34
N ARG A 20 2.28 6.30 8.41
CA ARG A 20 1.60 7.51 8.92
C ARG A 20 2.54 8.71 9.11
N ARG A 21 3.67 8.49 9.76
CA ARG A 21 4.60 9.58 10.09
C ARG A 21 5.12 10.32 8.86
N LEU A 22 5.37 9.58 7.78
CA LEU A 22 5.99 10.13 6.56
C LEU A 22 4.98 10.60 5.51
N THR A 23 3.70 10.41 5.74
CA THR A 23 2.67 10.76 4.75
C THR A 23 2.72 12.23 4.36
N ARG A 24 2.96 13.13 5.32
CA ARG A 24 3.03 14.56 5.05
C ARG A 24 4.20 14.93 4.14
N GLU A 25 5.31 14.22 4.24
CA GLU A 25 6.50 14.49 3.43
C GLU A 25 6.38 13.94 2.01
N VAL A 26 5.67 12.83 1.85
CA VAL A 26 5.57 12.11 0.58
C VAL A 26 4.34 12.51 -0.21
N ARG A 27 3.21 12.70 0.47
CA ARG A 27 1.92 12.99 -0.15
C ARG A 27 1.23 14.14 0.57
N ILE A 28 1.53 15.35 0.14
CA ILE A 28 1.00 16.57 0.78
C ILE A 28 -0.53 16.57 0.76
N GLN A 29 -1.15 16.14 -0.33
CA GLN A 29 -2.59 16.20 -0.51
C GLN A 29 -3.36 15.03 0.09
N ALA A 30 -2.71 13.89 0.22
CA ALA A 30 -3.37 12.66 0.66
C ALA A 30 -2.93 12.31 2.08
N LYS A 31 -3.85 12.42 3.02
CA LYS A 31 -3.58 12.08 4.41
C LYS A 31 -3.79 10.60 4.65
N TYR A 32 -3.02 10.05 5.57
CA TYR A 32 -3.04 8.64 5.91
C TYR A 32 -4.46 8.14 6.23
N ASP A 33 -5.15 8.83 7.14
CA ASP A 33 -6.48 8.40 7.56
C ASP A 33 -7.50 8.51 6.42
N ARG A 34 -7.34 9.50 5.55
CA ARG A 34 -8.21 9.64 4.38
C ARG A 34 -8.04 8.44 3.45
N SER A 35 -6.82 7.99 3.25
CA SER A 35 -6.55 6.82 2.40
C SER A 35 -7.22 5.56 2.95
N LEU A 36 -7.13 5.36 4.26
CA LEU A 36 -7.81 4.23 4.91
C LEU A 36 -9.34 4.33 4.75
N ASN A 37 -9.88 5.53 4.90
CA ASN A 37 -11.32 5.75 4.76
C ASN A 37 -11.80 5.47 3.34
N VAL A 38 -11.00 5.85 2.33
CA VAL A 38 -11.33 5.55 0.93
C VAL A 38 -11.40 4.05 0.71
N LEU A 39 -10.42 3.30 1.20
CA LEU A 39 -10.39 1.85 1.06
C LEU A 39 -11.59 1.19 1.74
N LYS A 40 -11.92 1.63 2.94
CA LYS A 40 -13.08 1.11 3.65
C LYS A 40 -14.38 1.44 2.93
N TYR A 41 -14.52 2.68 2.44
CA TYR A 41 -15.70 3.10 1.69
C TYR A 41 -15.93 2.22 0.47
N LEU A 42 -14.86 1.96 -0.30
CA LEU A 42 -14.96 1.11 -1.48
C LEU A 42 -15.45 -0.29 -1.11
N LYS A 43 -14.90 -0.87 -0.05
CA LYS A 43 -15.27 -2.19 0.39
C LYS A 43 -16.72 -2.25 0.85
N ASP A 44 -17.14 -1.28 1.64
CA ASP A 44 -18.51 -1.21 2.17
C ASP A 44 -19.54 -0.99 1.08
N ASN A 45 -19.15 -0.44 -0.07
CA ASN A 45 -20.05 -0.13 -1.18
C ASN A 45 -19.96 -1.15 -2.33
N GLY A 46 -19.55 -2.37 -2.03
CA GLY A 46 -19.69 -3.49 -2.95
C GLY A 46 -18.49 -3.82 -3.81
N ILE A 47 -17.36 -3.14 -3.62
CA ILE A 47 -16.14 -3.52 -4.32
C ILE A 47 -15.64 -4.85 -3.72
N LYS A 48 -15.48 -5.85 -4.55
CA LYS A 48 -15.10 -7.19 -4.08
C LYS A 48 -13.72 -7.23 -3.45
N ARG A 49 -12.76 -6.52 -4.02
CA ARG A 49 -11.37 -6.53 -3.53
C ARG A 49 -10.77 -5.16 -3.60
N THR A 50 -10.14 -4.76 -2.51
CA THR A 50 -9.36 -3.53 -2.47
C THR A 50 -7.88 -3.88 -2.35
N LYS A 51 -7.04 -3.01 -2.91
CA LYS A 51 -5.59 -3.20 -2.97
C LYS A 51 -4.90 -1.94 -2.54
N SER A 52 -3.80 -2.07 -1.78
CA SER A 52 -2.97 -0.94 -1.40
C SER A 52 -1.49 -1.30 -1.52
N GLY A 53 -0.68 -0.31 -1.86
CA GLY A 53 0.77 -0.46 -1.95
C GLY A 53 1.48 0.45 -0.97
N ILE A 54 2.58 -0.04 -0.44
CA ILE A 54 3.47 0.71 0.46
C ILE A 54 4.86 0.72 -0.16
N MET A 55 5.45 1.91 -0.28
CA MET A 55 6.83 2.05 -0.74
C MET A 55 7.74 2.20 0.49
N LEU A 56 8.79 1.42 0.52
CA LEU A 56 9.74 1.38 1.65
C LEU A 56 11.09 1.98 1.27
N GLY A 57 11.81 2.47 2.26
CA GLY A 57 13.12 3.10 2.03
C GLY A 57 13.08 4.61 2.16
N LEU A 58 12.03 5.15 2.78
CA LEU A 58 11.85 6.58 3.02
C LEU A 58 12.18 7.00 4.45
N GLY A 59 12.72 6.08 5.26
CA GLY A 59 13.06 6.35 6.65
C GLY A 59 12.10 5.77 7.66
N GLU A 60 11.16 4.94 7.22
CA GLU A 60 10.19 4.30 8.10
C GLU A 60 10.88 3.23 8.98
N LYS A 61 10.33 3.03 10.16
CA LYS A 61 10.78 1.97 11.07
C LYS A 61 9.96 0.72 10.88
N GLU A 62 10.50 -0.43 11.30
CA GLU A 62 9.82 -1.72 11.17
C GLU A 62 8.45 -1.71 11.82
N ASP A 63 8.34 -1.21 13.06
CA ASP A 63 7.05 -1.15 13.76
C ASP A 63 6.05 -0.25 13.05
N GLU A 64 6.50 0.80 12.37
CA GLU A 64 5.62 1.68 11.62
C GLU A 64 5.02 0.94 10.41
N VAL A 65 5.80 0.07 9.77
CA VAL A 65 5.29 -0.76 8.67
C VAL A 65 4.28 -1.77 9.19
N PHE A 66 4.58 -2.40 10.32
CA PHE A 66 3.65 -3.34 10.95
C PHE A 66 2.33 -2.65 11.31
N GLU A 67 2.40 -1.44 11.85
CA GLU A 67 1.20 -0.67 12.19
C GLU A 67 0.36 -0.39 10.94
N THR A 68 1.00 0.04 9.86
CA THR A 68 0.30 0.33 8.61
C THR A 68 -0.37 -0.93 8.06
N LEU A 69 0.31 -2.06 8.11
CA LEU A 69 -0.28 -3.33 7.67
C LEU A 69 -1.50 -3.71 8.51
N LYS A 70 -1.43 -3.51 9.82
CA LYS A 70 -2.57 -3.75 10.71
C LYS A 70 -3.74 -2.83 10.38
N ASP A 71 -3.45 -1.55 10.11
CA ASP A 71 -4.50 -0.59 9.77
C ASP A 71 -5.19 -0.97 8.46
N LEU A 72 -4.42 -1.42 7.47
CA LEU A 72 -4.99 -1.89 6.20
C LEU A 72 -5.86 -3.13 6.41
N ALA A 73 -5.42 -4.07 7.23
CA ALA A 73 -6.20 -5.26 7.54
C ALA A 73 -7.51 -4.92 8.26
N LYS A 74 -7.47 -3.94 9.17
CA LYS A 74 -8.68 -3.48 9.87
C LYS A 74 -9.70 -2.87 8.93
N ASN A 75 -9.24 -2.29 7.83
CA ASN A 75 -10.13 -1.67 6.85
C ASN A 75 -10.46 -2.62 5.70
N ASN A 76 -10.28 -3.92 5.94
CA ASN A 76 -10.69 -4.98 5.03
C ASN A 76 -10.02 -4.93 3.66
N VAL A 77 -8.79 -4.47 3.61
CA VAL A 77 -8.00 -4.49 2.38
C VAL A 77 -7.63 -5.94 2.07
N ASP A 78 -7.83 -6.35 0.84
CA ASP A 78 -7.61 -7.75 0.43
C ASP A 78 -6.20 -8.01 -0.05
N ILE A 79 -5.61 -7.05 -0.74
CA ILE A 79 -4.31 -7.22 -1.41
C ILE A 79 -3.38 -6.10 -0.97
N VAL A 80 -2.16 -6.48 -0.58
CA VAL A 80 -1.15 -5.49 -0.21
C VAL A 80 0.15 -5.76 -0.96
N THR A 81 0.81 -4.69 -1.41
CA THR A 81 2.13 -4.79 -2.03
C THR A 81 3.11 -3.92 -1.25
N LEU A 82 4.34 -4.42 -1.10
CA LEU A 82 5.42 -3.66 -0.49
C LEU A 82 6.61 -3.68 -1.46
N GLY A 83 7.07 -2.49 -1.83
CA GLY A 83 8.17 -2.36 -2.79
C GLY A 83 9.18 -1.31 -2.35
N GLN A 84 10.35 -1.32 -2.98
CA GLN A 84 11.39 -0.35 -2.70
C GLN A 84 11.07 0.98 -3.38
N TYR A 85 11.12 2.06 -2.60
CA TYR A 85 11.00 3.41 -3.14
C TYR A 85 12.26 3.73 -3.94
N LEU A 86 12.08 4.24 -5.15
CA LEU A 86 13.17 4.74 -5.98
C LEU A 86 12.83 6.18 -6.35
N GLN A 87 13.78 7.09 -6.15
CA GLN A 87 13.56 8.50 -6.43
C GLN A 87 13.27 8.71 -7.92
N PRO A 88 12.05 9.17 -8.29
CA PRO A 88 11.73 9.33 -9.72
C PRO A 88 12.48 10.47 -10.39
N SER A 89 12.79 11.53 -9.65
CA SER A 89 13.56 12.67 -10.15
C SER A 89 14.17 13.42 -8.98
N LYS A 90 15.04 14.39 -9.28
CA LYS A 90 15.66 15.20 -8.24
C LYS A 90 14.66 16.02 -7.42
N LYS A 91 13.45 16.22 -7.94
CA LYS A 91 12.40 16.96 -7.25
C LYS A 91 11.70 16.12 -6.17
N HIS A 92 11.88 14.80 -6.19
CA HIS A 92 11.26 13.90 -5.23
C HIS A 92 12.20 13.61 -4.06
N LEU A 93 11.64 13.04 -3.00
CA LEU A 93 12.43 12.68 -1.84
C LEU A 93 13.52 11.66 -2.21
N PRO A 94 14.75 11.80 -1.65
CA PRO A 94 15.79 10.81 -1.90
C PRO A 94 15.50 9.49 -1.19
N VAL A 95 16.07 8.42 -1.71
CA VAL A 95 16.02 7.11 -1.04
C VAL A 95 16.87 7.22 0.21
N LYS A 96 16.28 6.87 1.37
CA LYS A 96 17.01 6.89 2.64
C LYS A 96 17.61 5.54 2.99
N GLU A 97 17.03 4.47 2.46
CA GLU A 97 17.49 3.13 2.76
C GLU A 97 17.06 2.18 1.64
N PHE A 98 17.94 1.23 1.31
CA PHE A 98 17.57 0.12 0.43
C PHE A 98 17.25 -1.08 1.32
N ILE A 99 15.98 -1.44 1.33
CA ILE A 99 15.47 -2.50 2.20
C ILE A 99 15.99 -3.86 1.71
N THR A 100 16.49 -4.68 2.64
CA THR A 100 17.03 -5.98 2.29
C THR A 100 15.93 -6.97 1.90
N PRO A 101 16.25 -7.97 1.06
CA PRO A 101 15.28 -9.04 0.76
C PRO A 101 14.77 -9.74 2.01
N ASP A 102 15.61 -9.94 3.01
CA ASP A 102 15.21 -10.57 4.27
C ASP A 102 14.15 -9.73 5.00
N GLN A 103 14.31 -8.41 5.01
CA GLN A 103 13.33 -7.53 5.62
C GLN A 103 12.01 -7.55 4.86
N PHE A 104 12.06 -7.57 3.54
CA PHE A 104 10.85 -7.74 2.73
C PHE A 104 10.14 -9.05 3.04
N LYS A 105 10.89 -10.12 3.23
CA LYS A 105 10.32 -11.42 3.58
C LYS A 105 9.65 -11.38 4.94
N LYS A 106 10.24 -10.68 5.89
CA LYS A 106 9.66 -10.51 7.23
C LYS A 106 8.31 -9.80 7.15
N TYR A 107 8.23 -8.73 6.36
CA TYR A 107 6.97 -8.01 6.15
C TYR A 107 5.94 -8.88 5.46
N GLU A 108 6.37 -9.67 4.49
CA GLU A 108 5.48 -10.59 3.77
C GLU A 108 4.82 -11.59 4.73
N LEU A 109 5.62 -12.21 5.60
CA LEU A 109 5.12 -13.19 6.56
C LEU A 109 4.17 -12.55 7.56
N PHE A 110 4.50 -11.35 8.03
CA PHE A 110 3.63 -10.62 8.94
C PHE A 110 2.28 -10.30 8.29
N ALA A 111 2.32 -9.83 7.05
CA ALA A 111 1.09 -9.51 6.32
C ALA A 111 0.23 -10.75 6.09
N LYS A 112 0.84 -11.86 5.73
CA LYS A 112 0.10 -13.11 5.55
C LYS A 112 -0.58 -13.55 6.84
N ASP A 113 0.08 -13.36 7.98
CA ASP A 113 -0.50 -13.70 9.29
C ASP A 113 -1.71 -12.80 9.62
N LEU A 114 -1.74 -11.57 9.10
CA LEU A 114 -2.88 -10.68 9.28
C LEU A 114 -4.09 -11.08 8.45
N GLY A 115 -3.93 -12.00 7.50
CA GLY A 115 -5.04 -12.52 6.73
C GLY A 115 -5.29 -11.86 5.39
N PHE A 116 -4.36 -11.08 4.87
CA PHE A 116 -4.50 -10.54 3.51
C PHE A 116 -4.65 -11.67 2.51
N ARG A 117 -5.57 -11.49 1.57
CA ARG A 117 -5.84 -12.50 0.54
C ARG A 117 -4.62 -12.72 -0.37
N HIS A 118 -3.90 -11.65 -0.65
CA HIS A 118 -2.69 -11.71 -1.48
C HIS A 118 -1.67 -10.70 -0.98
N VAL A 119 -0.39 -11.10 -0.95
CA VAL A 119 0.72 -10.24 -0.51
C VAL A 119 1.85 -10.37 -1.51
N GLU A 120 2.33 -9.23 -2.02
CA GLU A 120 3.55 -9.18 -2.81
C GLU A 120 4.53 -8.26 -2.09
N SER A 121 5.74 -8.75 -1.81
CA SER A 121 6.74 -7.99 -1.06
C SER A 121 8.12 -8.26 -1.63
N GLY A 122 8.81 -7.22 -2.08
CA GLY A 122 10.14 -7.36 -2.62
C GLY A 122 10.63 -6.08 -3.30
N PRO A 123 11.95 -5.99 -3.55
CA PRO A 123 12.52 -4.76 -4.10
C PRO A 123 12.05 -4.43 -5.52
N LEU A 124 11.59 -5.42 -6.27
CA LEU A 124 11.14 -5.21 -7.64
C LEU A 124 9.63 -5.05 -7.78
N VAL A 125 8.89 -5.07 -6.67
CA VAL A 125 7.44 -4.89 -6.69
C VAL A 125 7.11 -3.43 -6.99
N ARG A 126 6.21 -3.22 -7.98
CA ARG A 126 5.73 -1.90 -8.39
C ARG A 126 4.21 -1.93 -8.36
N SER A 127 3.60 -1.24 -7.41
CA SER A 127 2.15 -1.33 -7.23
C SER A 127 1.36 -0.93 -8.48
N SER A 128 1.74 0.17 -9.15
CA SER A 128 1.03 0.63 -10.34
C SER A 128 1.16 -0.33 -11.51
N TYR A 129 2.33 -0.91 -11.69
CA TYR A 129 2.59 -1.88 -12.75
C TYR A 129 1.82 -3.18 -12.49
N LYS A 130 1.84 -3.65 -11.26
CA LYS A 130 1.15 -4.89 -10.88
C LYS A 130 -0.37 -4.74 -10.94
N ALA A 131 -0.89 -3.54 -10.66
CA ALA A 131 -2.33 -3.30 -10.72
C ALA A 131 -2.89 -3.63 -12.11
N LYS A 132 -2.18 -3.26 -13.18
CA LYS A 132 -2.61 -3.57 -14.54
C LYS A 132 -2.70 -5.08 -14.79
N LYS A 133 -1.76 -5.84 -14.29
CA LYS A 133 -1.75 -7.29 -14.46
C LYS A 133 -2.87 -7.97 -13.69
N HIS A 134 -3.19 -7.45 -12.53
CA HIS A 134 -4.22 -8.03 -11.68
C HIS A 134 -5.63 -7.76 -12.20
N ILE A 135 -5.81 -6.66 -12.92
CA ILE A 135 -7.09 -6.31 -13.50
C ILE A 135 -7.36 -7.12 -14.78
N SER A 136 -6.32 -7.36 -15.51
CA SER A 136 -6.44 -8.16 -16.74
C SER A 136 -6.30 -9.63 -16.44
#